data_2bbbaa2901086f8d0094d16e99570be9
#
_entry.id   2bbbaa2901086f8d0094d16e99570be9
#
_cell.length_a   1.000
_cell.length_b   1.000
_cell.length_c   1.000
_cell.angle_alpha   90.00
_cell.angle_beta   90.00
_cell.angle_gamma   90.00
#
_symmetry.space_group_name_H-M   'P 1'
#
loop_
_entity.id
_entity.type
_entity.pdbx_description
1 polymer ?
#
loop_
_entity_poly.entity_id
_entity_poly.type
_entity_poly.pdbx_seq_one_letter_code
_entity_poly.pdbx_strand_id
1 'polypeptide(L)'
;MKLKYTGAWVGLTAAAMVTATACGSDGARTAAETADKAVDKADTIMAALTRATDRTEELGSAEVRTTTELGTGEPIAMDGTYSWGDGYALDVEMDAEAAQMQELTDSPTVRTLFVDGAYYYDIDPQPAGPLAGKEWMKIDGSAVFGESGAAAMAGGGGEGSPADSMKGLKYASDVENLGKETVNGKPATHYRAVLDEEDMGKFKEALSGADSMLNSASGGSSITMEIWVGAKDLPVRLKQDFGAMTVTMDFDKWGATKDIVAPPADQVGDLTQEVKDAGVQQG
;
A
#
# COMPACT_ATOMS: atom_id res chain seq x y z
N MET A 1 47.30 -21.73 35.36
CA MET A 1 48.19 -21.19 34.28
C MET A 1 47.49 -20.02 33.61
N LYS A 2 48.15 -18.89 33.65
CA LYS A 2 47.69 -17.62 33.06
C LYS A 2 47.86 -17.68 31.56
N LEU A 3 46.91 -17.12 30.76
CA LEU A 3 47.27 -16.22 29.65
C LEU A 3 46.08 -15.32 29.32
N LYS A 4 46.33 -14.03 29.51
CA LYS A 4 45.52 -12.91 29.02
C LYS A 4 45.92 -12.67 27.56
N TYR A 5 44.94 -12.46 26.69
CA TYR A 5 45.16 -11.71 25.44
C TYR A 5 44.08 -10.64 25.30
N THR A 6 44.52 -9.43 25.59
CA THR A 6 43.93 -8.17 25.12
C THR A 6 44.31 -7.98 23.66
N GLY A 7 43.33 -7.84 22.80
CA GLY A 7 43.47 -7.44 21.39
C GLY A 7 42.52 -6.32 21.10
N ALA A 8 43.00 -5.08 21.20
CA ALA A 8 42.33 -3.90 20.73
C ALA A 8 42.37 -3.89 19.19
N TRP A 9 41.18 -3.87 18.54
CA TRP A 9 41.10 -3.57 17.14
C TRP A 9 40.73 -2.11 16.98
N VAL A 10 41.70 -1.34 16.53
CA VAL A 10 41.57 0.05 16.08
C VAL A 10 40.91 0.02 14.74
N GLY A 11 39.69 0.59 14.64
CA GLY A 11 39.01 0.82 13.39
C GLY A 11 39.77 1.84 12.54
N LEU A 12 40.20 1.41 11.38
CA LEU A 12 40.79 2.29 10.37
C LEU A 12 39.65 2.87 9.54
N THR A 13 39.18 4.07 9.89
CA THR A 13 38.40 4.91 8.98
C THR A 13 39.34 5.39 7.88
N ALA A 14 39.21 4.81 6.70
CA ALA A 14 39.87 5.31 5.50
C ALA A 14 39.16 6.60 5.05
N ALA A 15 39.55 7.73 5.61
CA ALA A 15 39.27 9.02 5.01
C ALA A 15 40.08 9.13 3.71
N ALA A 16 39.44 8.93 2.58
CA ALA A 16 40.02 9.28 1.29
C ALA A 16 40.17 10.80 1.22
N MET A 17 41.28 11.31 1.66
CA MET A 17 41.68 12.69 1.33
C MET A 17 42.05 12.74 -0.14
N VAL A 18 41.11 13.20 -0.95
CA VAL A 18 41.42 13.70 -2.28
C VAL A 18 42.13 15.03 -2.08
N THR A 19 43.46 15.01 -2.13
CA THR A 19 44.26 16.23 -2.25
C THR A 19 44.12 16.76 -3.67
N ALA A 20 43.08 17.59 -3.88
CA ALA A 20 42.99 18.42 -5.04
C ALA A 20 43.86 19.64 -4.81
N THR A 21 45.11 19.56 -5.25
CA THR A 21 45.92 20.77 -5.52
C THR A 21 45.41 21.39 -6.81
N ALA A 22 44.46 22.29 -6.68
CA ALA A 22 44.11 23.20 -7.77
C ALA A 22 43.86 24.58 -7.16
N CYS A 23 44.69 25.53 -7.53
CA CYS A 23 44.41 26.93 -7.38
C CYS A 23 43.12 27.29 -8.11
N GLY A 24 42.13 27.79 -7.36
CA GLY A 24 40.89 28.31 -7.92
C GLY A 24 39.76 28.21 -6.90
N SER A 25 39.35 29.34 -6.35
CA SER A 25 38.20 29.49 -5.44
C SER A 25 36.84 29.12 -6.05
N ASP A 26 36.83 28.71 -7.32
CA ASP A 26 35.60 28.40 -8.07
C ASP A 26 35.14 26.97 -7.92
N GLY A 27 36.05 26.00 -7.74
CA GLY A 27 35.67 24.57 -7.61
C GLY A 27 34.92 24.24 -6.34
N ALA A 28 35.27 24.88 -5.20
CA ALA A 28 34.57 24.67 -3.92
C ALA A 28 33.18 25.33 -3.91
N ARG A 29 33.03 26.48 -4.59
CA ARG A 29 31.72 27.14 -4.78
C ARG A 29 30.78 26.30 -5.64
N THR A 30 31.28 25.74 -6.75
CA THR A 30 30.46 24.91 -7.65
C THR A 30 29.98 23.63 -6.96
N ALA A 31 30.80 23.01 -6.11
CA ALA A 31 30.40 21.83 -5.34
C ALA A 31 29.34 22.16 -4.27
N ALA A 32 29.50 23.30 -3.56
CA ALA A 32 28.52 23.77 -2.61
C ALA A 32 27.19 24.16 -3.26
N GLU A 33 27.24 24.92 -4.35
CA GLU A 33 26.03 25.29 -5.12
C GLU A 33 25.32 24.08 -5.73
N THR A 34 26.02 23.01 -6.07
CA THR A 34 25.44 21.77 -6.57
C THR A 34 24.76 21.00 -5.46
N ALA A 35 25.38 20.96 -4.26
CA ALA A 35 24.81 20.35 -3.08
C ALA A 35 23.56 21.10 -2.60
N ASP A 36 23.60 22.43 -2.53
CA ASP A 36 22.45 23.27 -2.16
C ASP A 36 21.27 23.06 -3.14
N LYS A 37 21.53 23.02 -4.44
CA LYS A 37 20.49 22.76 -5.45
C LYS A 37 19.91 21.34 -5.36
N ALA A 38 20.69 20.35 -4.95
CA ALA A 38 20.21 18.99 -4.75
C ALA A 38 19.32 18.91 -3.53
N VAL A 39 19.68 19.57 -2.43
CA VAL A 39 18.85 19.67 -1.21
C VAL A 39 17.53 20.39 -1.49
N ASP A 40 17.58 21.58 -2.14
CA ASP A 40 16.40 22.33 -2.54
C ASP A 40 15.45 21.51 -3.42
N LYS A 41 16.00 20.66 -4.30
CA LYS A 41 15.22 19.79 -5.17
C LYS A 41 14.51 18.69 -4.37
N ALA A 42 15.23 18.03 -3.46
CA ALA A 42 14.66 16.99 -2.59
C ALA A 42 13.54 17.56 -1.72
N ASP A 43 13.76 18.72 -1.07
CA ASP A 43 12.75 19.40 -0.26
C ASP A 43 11.51 19.76 -1.07
N THR A 44 11.68 20.20 -2.32
CA THR A 44 10.56 20.52 -3.22
C THR A 44 9.73 19.27 -3.55
N ILE A 45 10.38 18.12 -3.80
CA ILE A 45 9.71 16.85 -4.08
C ILE A 45 8.94 16.40 -2.84
N MET A 46 9.59 16.38 -1.68
CA MET A 46 8.96 15.98 -0.43
C MET A 46 7.76 16.86 -0.07
N ALA A 47 7.85 18.17 -0.28
CA ALA A 47 6.72 19.09 -0.09
C ALA A 47 5.55 18.78 -1.03
N ALA A 48 5.81 18.39 -2.29
CA ALA A 48 4.75 18.00 -3.22
C ALA A 48 4.07 16.68 -2.80
N LEU A 49 4.85 15.70 -2.38
CA LEU A 49 4.35 14.40 -1.92
C LEU A 49 3.55 14.55 -0.61
N THR A 50 4.03 15.38 0.32
CA THR A 50 3.30 15.68 1.56
C THR A 50 1.93 16.30 1.26
N ARG A 51 1.87 17.31 0.38
CA ARG A 51 0.58 17.92 -0.01
C ARG A 51 -0.36 16.90 -0.66
N ALA A 52 0.18 16.00 -1.49
CA ALA A 52 -0.62 14.95 -2.11
C ALA A 52 -1.17 13.96 -1.08
N THR A 53 -0.37 13.59 -0.09
CA THR A 53 -0.79 12.73 1.04
C THR A 53 -1.88 13.40 1.86
N ASP A 54 -1.63 14.64 2.33
CA ASP A 54 -2.59 15.40 3.13
C ASP A 54 -3.93 15.59 2.41
N ARG A 55 -3.86 15.88 1.09
CA ARG A 55 -5.05 16.07 0.27
C ARG A 55 -5.83 14.77 0.07
N THR A 56 -5.13 13.64 -0.11
CA THR A 56 -5.73 12.32 -0.18
C THR A 56 -6.44 11.97 1.12
N GLU A 57 -5.79 12.21 2.26
CA GLU A 57 -6.36 11.97 3.59
C GLU A 57 -7.61 12.84 3.85
N GLU A 58 -7.54 14.13 3.51
CA GLU A 58 -8.67 15.08 3.68
C GLU A 58 -9.93 14.66 2.93
N LEU A 59 -9.79 14.10 1.71
CA LEU A 59 -10.93 13.71 0.89
C LEU A 59 -11.59 12.40 1.34
N GLY A 60 -10.85 11.53 1.99
CA GLY A 60 -11.35 10.35 2.68
C GLY A 60 -11.94 9.25 1.81
N SER A 61 -12.08 9.46 0.49
CA SER A 61 -12.63 8.46 -0.42
C SER A 61 -12.34 8.76 -1.90
N ALA A 62 -12.37 7.70 -2.73
CA ALA A 62 -12.28 7.82 -4.19
C ALA A 62 -12.95 6.63 -4.90
N GLU A 63 -13.33 6.82 -6.17
CA GLU A 63 -13.49 5.70 -7.11
C GLU A 63 -12.11 5.29 -7.60
N VAL A 64 -11.79 4.01 -7.48
CA VAL A 64 -10.47 3.46 -7.75
C VAL A 64 -10.59 2.20 -8.59
N ARG A 65 -9.72 2.07 -9.60
CA ARG A 65 -9.42 0.78 -10.22
C ARG A 65 -8.10 0.28 -9.65
N THR A 66 -8.15 -0.87 -8.99
CA THR A 66 -6.96 -1.56 -8.49
C THR A 66 -6.65 -2.74 -9.39
N THR A 67 -5.37 -2.90 -9.73
CA THR A 67 -4.86 -4.08 -10.44
C THR A 67 -3.71 -4.66 -9.63
N THR A 68 -3.82 -5.94 -9.28
CA THR A 68 -2.79 -6.69 -8.56
C THR A 68 -2.20 -7.75 -9.47
N GLU A 69 -0.89 -7.67 -9.70
CA GLU A 69 -0.10 -8.64 -10.46
C GLU A 69 0.71 -9.48 -9.48
N LEU A 70 0.55 -10.81 -9.50
CA LEU A 70 1.21 -11.76 -8.58
C LEU A 70 2.43 -12.45 -9.19
N GLY A 71 3.02 -11.88 -10.24
CA GLY A 71 4.18 -12.44 -10.95
C GLY A 71 3.87 -13.64 -11.83
N THR A 72 2.89 -14.46 -11.50
CA THR A 72 2.39 -15.58 -12.30
C THR A 72 0.86 -15.58 -12.27
N GLY A 73 0.23 -15.79 -13.40
CA GLY A 73 -1.24 -15.76 -13.54
C GLY A 73 -1.74 -14.48 -14.19
N GLU A 74 -3.06 -14.37 -14.31
CA GLU A 74 -3.71 -13.16 -14.80
C GLU A 74 -3.82 -12.11 -13.67
N PRO A 75 -3.70 -10.81 -14.00
CA PRO A 75 -3.87 -9.76 -13.03
C PRO A 75 -5.28 -9.77 -12.41
N ILE A 76 -5.38 -9.54 -11.11
CA ILE A 76 -6.65 -9.38 -10.42
C ILE A 76 -7.04 -7.90 -10.48
N ALA A 77 -8.15 -7.62 -11.15
CA ALA A 77 -8.68 -6.27 -11.25
C ALA A 77 -9.90 -6.08 -10.34
N MET A 78 -9.95 -4.94 -9.65
CA MET A 78 -11.08 -4.52 -8.82
C MET A 78 -11.44 -3.08 -9.17
N ASP A 79 -12.71 -2.83 -9.45
CA ASP A 79 -13.23 -1.50 -9.78
C ASP A 79 -14.29 -1.09 -8.76
N GLY A 80 -14.17 0.09 -8.15
CA GLY A 80 -15.21 0.60 -7.26
C GLY A 80 -14.80 1.72 -6.34
N THR A 81 -15.46 1.79 -5.20
CA THR A 81 -15.25 2.84 -4.20
C THR A 81 -14.37 2.35 -3.05
N TYR A 82 -13.41 3.17 -2.70
CA TYR A 82 -12.58 3.04 -1.50
C TYR A 82 -12.83 4.23 -0.59
N SER A 83 -13.01 3.98 0.70
CA SER A 83 -13.21 4.99 1.74
C SER A 83 -12.24 4.76 2.90
N TRP A 84 -11.69 5.85 3.46
CA TRP A 84 -10.71 5.82 4.57
C TRP A 84 -10.88 6.97 5.56
N GLY A 85 -11.93 7.81 5.40
CA GLY A 85 -12.16 8.96 6.28
C GLY A 85 -12.63 8.57 7.68
N ASP A 86 -13.63 7.69 7.77
CA ASP A 86 -14.21 7.20 9.04
C ASP A 86 -13.93 5.70 9.28
N GLY A 87 -12.75 5.24 8.89
CA GLY A 87 -12.34 3.84 8.85
C GLY A 87 -12.21 3.35 7.42
N TYR A 88 -11.48 2.23 7.26
CA TYR A 88 -11.30 1.66 5.92
C TYR A 88 -12.52 0.85 5.50
N ALA A 89 -13.06 1.18 4.34
CA ALA A 89 -14.13 0.43 3.69
C ALA A 89 -13.95 0.40 2.18
N LEU A 90 -14.43 -0.64 1.53
CA LEU A 90 -14.49 -0.73 0.07
C LEU A 90 -15.82 -1.34 -0.41
N ASP A 91 -16.21 -0.95 -1.62
CA ASP A 91 -17.33 -1.50 -2.39
C ASP A 91 -16.85 -1.64 -3.82
N VAL A 92 -16.44 -2.84 -4.20
CA VAL A 92 -15.77 -3.11 -5.48
C VAL A 92 -16.42 -4.28 -6.19
N GLU A 93 -16.31 -4.28 -7.52
CA GLU A 93 -16.54 -5.45 -8.35
C GLU A 93 -15.22 -6.05 -8.80
N MET A 94 -15.15 -7.37 -8.80
CA MET A 94 -14.00 -8.14 -9.28
C MET A 94 -14.50 -9.33 -10.10
N ASP A 95 -13.63 -9.87 -10.93
CA ASP A 95 -13.93 -11.07 -11.71
C ASP A 95 -14.15 -12.28 -10.78
N ALA A 96 -15.24 -13.03 -11.01
CA ALA A 96 -15.62 -14.14 -10.14
C ALA A 96 -14.63 -15.33 -10.23
N GLU A 97 -13.96 -15.52 -11.38
CA GLU A 97 -12.94 -16.54 -11.55
C GLU A 97 -11.65 -16.16 -10.79
N ALA A 98 -11.23 -14.90 -10.91
CA ALA A 98 -10.10 -14.37 -10.17
C ALA A 98 -10.33 -14.42 -8.64
N ALA A 99 -11.58 -14.21 -8.19
CA ALA A 99 -12.00 -14.34 -6.80
C ALA A 99 -12.20 -15.80 -6.34
N GLN A 100 -12.15 -16.78 -7.25
CA GLN A 100 -12.46 -18.20 -6.99
C GLN A 100 -13.88 -18.41 -6.44
N MET A 101 -14.84 -17.60 -6.92
CA MET A 101 -16.23 -17.59 -6.46
C MET A 101 -17.22 -18.25 -7.46
N GLN A 102 -16.72 -18.90 -8.52
CA GLN A 102 -17.55 -19.47 -9.61
C GLN A 102 -18.52 -20.56 -9.11
N GLU A 103 -18.27 -21.17 -7.95
CA GLU A 103 -19.17 -22.15 -7.35
C GLU A 103 -20.28 -21.49 -6.51
N LEU A 104 -20.16 -20.20 -6.22
CA LEU A 104 -21.09 -19.46 -5.36
C LEU A 104 -21.93 -18.45 -6.12
N THR A 105 -21.60 -18.13 -7.37
CA THR A 105 -22.38 -17.23 -8.23
C THR A 105 -22.25 -17.62 -9.70
N ASP A 106 -23.36 -17.48 -10.44
CA ASP A 106 -23.40 -17.61 -11.91
C ASP A 106 -22.97 -16.29 -12.60
N SER A 107 -22.80 -15.20 -11.85
CA SER A 107 -22.33 -13.92 -12.38
C SER A 107 -20.86 -13.99 -12.79
N PRO A 108 -20.45 -13.35 -13.89
CA PRO A 108 -19.02 -13.23 -14.24
C PRO A 108 -18.23 -12.33 -13.28
N THR A 109 -18.92 -11.50 -12.50
CA THR A 109 -18.32 -10.64 -11.49
C THR A 109 -18.97 -10.88 -10.13
N VAL A 110 -18.23 -10.64 -9.07
CA VAL A 110 -18.69 -10.65 -7.69
C VAL A 110 -18.49 -9.29 -7.06
N ARG A 111 -19.56 -8.72 -6.51
CA ARG A 111 -19.46 -7.52 -5.69
C ARG A 111 -18.94 -7.87 -4.33
N THR A 112 -17.91 -7.16 -3.90
CA THR A 112 -17.23 -7.38 -2.63
C THR A 112 -17.25 -6.10 -1.81
N LEU A 113 -17.74 -6.19 -0.59
CA LEU A 113 -17.65 -5.11 0.39
C LEU A 113 -16.63 -5.50 1.46
N PHE A 114 -15.87 -4.51 1.93
CA PHE A 114 -15.19 -4.58 3.21
C PHE A 114 -15.71 -3.43 4.06
N VAL A 115 -16.28 -3.74 5.18
CA VAL A 115 -16.84 -2.74 6.11
C VAL A 115 -16.91 -3.34 7.50
N ASP A 116 -16.67 -2.52 8.53
CA ASP A 116 -16.67 -2.93 9.94
C ASP A 116 -15.74 -4.14 10.22
N GLY A 117 -14.61 -4.21 9.49
CA GLY A 117 -13.61 -5.25 9.65
C GLY A 117 -13.96 -6.63 9.06
N ALA A 118 -15.02 -6.72 8.25
CA ALA A 118 -15.46 -7.95 7.61
C ALA A 118 -15.62 -7.79 6.09
N TYR A 119 -15.32 -8.85 5.36
CA TYR A 119 -15.65 -8.99 3.94
C TYR A 119 -17.05 -9.54 3.76
N TYR A 120 -17.76 -9.01 2.77
CA TYR A 120 -19.05 -9.48 2.31
C TYR A 120 -18.99 -9.67 0.80
N TYR A 121 -19.30 -10.87 0.35
CA TYR A 121 -19.32 -11.23 -1.08
C TYR A 121 -20.78 -11.46 -1.51
N ASP A 122 -21.20 -10.78 -2.56
CA ASP A 122 -22.52 -10.97 -3.20
C ASP A 122 -22.50 -12.34 -3.91
N ILE A 123 -23.38 -13.25 -3.49
CA ILE A 123 -23.45 -14.63 -3.98
C ILE A 123 -24.88 -15.00 -4.37
N ASP A 124 -25.02 -16.03 -5.18
CA ASP A 124 -26.33 -16.64 -5.41
C ASP A 124 -26.77 -17.46 -4.18
N PRO A 125 -28.06 -17.43 -3.80
CA PRO A 125 -28.57 -18.18 -2.65
C PRO A 125 -28.30 -19.69 -2.77
N GLN A 126 -27.58 -20.24 -1.84
CA GLN A 126 -27.24 -21.65 -1.83
C GLN A 126 -28.39 -22.53 -1.35
N PRO A 127 -28.53 -23.79 -1.84
CA PRO A 127 -29.64 -24.67 -1.45
C PRO A 127 -29.51 -25.25 -0.03
N ALA A 128 -28.30 -25.24 0.55
CA ALA A 128 -28.02 -25.85 1.83
C ALA A 128 -26.79 -25.23 2.53
N GLY A 129 -26.59 -25.61 3.79
CA GLY A 129 -25.42 -25.15 4.58
C GLY A 129 -25.59 -23.76 5.18
N PRO A 130 -24.51 -23.15 5.68
CA PRO A 130 -24.54 -21.82 6.30
C PRO A 130 -25.01 -20.70 5.38
N LEU A 131 -24.87 -20.88 4.06
CA LEU A 131 -25.27 -19.93 3.03
C LEU A 131 -26.68 -20.23 2.46
N ALA A 132 -27.44 -21.15 3.05
CA ALA A 132 -28.78 -21.53 2.54
C ALA A 132 -29.73 -20.32 2.49
N GLY A 133 -30.16 -19.93 1.27
CA GLY A 133 -31.07 -18.80 1.06
C GLY A 133 -30.47 -17.43 1.39
N LYS A 134 -29.13 -17.33 1.48
CA LYS A 134 -28.41 -16.08 1.73
C LYS A 134 -27.91 -15.47 0.44
N GLU A 135 -27.98 -14.15 0.33
CA GLU A 135 -27.47 -13.37 -0.82
C GLU A 135 -26.03 -12.88 -0.60
N TRP A 136 -25.56 -12.94 0.65
CA TRP A 136 -24.22 -12.48 1.03
C TRP A 136 -23.50 -13.52 1.86
N MET A 137 -22.23 -13.75 1.54
CA MET A 137 -21.29 -14.52 2.33
C MET A 137 -20.40 -13.54 3.11
N LYS A 138 -20.32 -13.69 4.44
CA LYS A 138 -19.46 -12.90 5.29
C LYS A 138 -18.26 -13.72 5.75
N ILE A 139 -17.08 -13.06 5.73
CA ILE A 139 -15.85 -13.56 6.36
C ILE A 139 -15.23 -12.40 7.16
N ASP A 140 -15.09 -12.58 8.47
CA ASP A 140 -14.43 -11.61 9.32
C ASP A 140 -12.94 -11.48 8.93
N GLY A 141 -12.42 -10.24 8.90
CA GLY A 141 -11.04 -9.96 8.51
C GLY A 141 -10.01 -10.69 9.39
N SER A 142 -10.36 -10.99 10.64
CA SER A 142 -9.48 -11.77 11.54
C SER A 142 -9.26 -13.22 11.09
N ALA A 143 -10.18 -13.79 10.31
CA ALA A 143 -10.01 -15.11 9.73
C ALA A 143 -9.00 -15.11 8.55
N VAL A 144 -8.81 -13.95 7.91
CA VAL A 144 -7.90 -13.78 6.74
C VAL A 144 -6.54 -13.25 7.18
N PHE A 145 -6.50 -12.23 8.03
CA PHE A 145 -5.29 -11.49 8.40
C PHE A 145 -4.85 -11.71 9.85
N GLY A 146 -5.56 -12.53 10.62
CA GLY A 146 -5.41 -12.63 12.07
C GLY A 146 -5.98 -11.41 12.80
N GLU A 147 -6.07 -11.47 14.12
CA GLU A 147 -6.68 -10.42 14.96
C GLU A 147 -5.96 -9.06 14.84
N SER A 148 -4.63 -9.07 14.78
CA SER A 148 -3.82 -7.85 14.67
C SER A 148 -3.97 -7.17 13.31
N GLY A 149 -4.00 -7.95 12.21
CA GLY A 149 -4.17 -7.42 10.87
C GLY A 149 -5.58 -6.86 10.65
N ALA A 150 -6.60 -7.56 11.13
CA ALA A 150 -7.98 -7.09 11.08
C ALA A 150 -8.18 -5.77 11.86
N ALA A 151 -7.59 -5.67 13.07
CA ALA A 151 -7.62 -4.45 13.87
C ALA A 151 -6.90 -3.28 13.19
N ALA A 152 -5.77 -3.53 12.53
CA ALA A 152 -5.05 -2.53 11.76
C ALA A 152 -5.88 -2.00 10.58
N MET A 153 -6.57 -2.87 9.86
CA MET A 153 -7.45 -2.47 8.74
C MET A 153 -8.70 -1.71 9.23
N ALA A 154 -9.36 -2.17 10.29
CA ALA A 154 -10.57 -1.54 10.83
C ALA A 154 -10.31 -0.16 11.44
N GLY A 155 -9.10 0.08 11.98
CA GLY A 155 -8.75 1.31 12.70
C GLY A 155 -8.53 2.55 11.85
N GLY A 156 -8.72 2.49 10.52
CA GLY A 156 -8.55 3.63 9.61
C GLY A 156 -7.09 4.10 9.42
N GLY A 157 -6.16 3.59 10.18
CA GLY A 157 -4.71 3.79 10.06
C GLY A 157 -4.00 2.55 9.50
N GLY A 158 -4.76 1.64 8.90
CA GLY A 158 -4.26 0.37 8.40
C GLY A 158 -3.81 0.42 6.95
N GLU A 159 -3.07 -0.57 6.57
CA GLU A 159 -2.38 -0.78 5.28
C GLU A 159 -3.26 -0.71 4.02
N GLY A 160 -4.56 -0.50 4.14
CA GLY A 160 -5.50 -0.43 3.02
C GLY A 160 -5.70 0.97 2.43
N SER A 161 -5.34 2.03 3.16
CA SER A 161 -5.55 3.40 2.72
C SER A 161 -4.45 3.84 1.73
N PRO A 162 -4.83 4.43 0.57
CA PRO A 162 -3.86 5.07 -0.30
C PRO A 162 -3.04 6.16 0.40
N ALA A 163 -3.66 6.91 1.32
CA ALA A 163 -2.99 7.95 2.08
C ALA A 163 -1.91 7.37 3.01
N ASP A 164 -2.18 6.25 3.67
CA ASP A 164 -1.21 5.59 4.55
C ASP A 164 -0.03 5.02 3.77
N SER A 165 -0.30 4.40 2.63
CA SER A 165 0.76 3.99 1.69
C SER A 165 1.66 5.17 1.32
N MET A 166 1.09 6.33 1.03
CA MET A 166 1.84 7.55 0.69
C MET A 166 2.62 8.13 1.89
N LYS A 167 2.14 7.94 3.13
CA LYS A 167 2.88 8.35 4.34
C LYS A 167 4.25 7.67 4.45
N GLY A 168 4.42 6.49 3.87
CA GLY A 168 5.70 5.80 3.77
C GLY A 168 6.76 6.57 3.01
N LEU A 169 6.36 7.39 2.02
CA LEU A 169 7.27 8.16 1.18
C LEU A 169 8.20 9.11 1.97
N LYS A 170 7.75 9.59 3.14
CA LYS A 170 8.58 10.47 4.01
C LYS A 170 9.79 9.76 4.61
N TYR A 171 9.82 8.43 4.60
CA TYR A 171 10.93 7.62 5.10
C TYR A 171 11.88 7.19 3.99
N ALA A 172 11.47 7.32 2.72
CA ALA A 172 12.29 6.94 1.59
C ALA A 172 13.55 7.79 1.53
N SER A 173 14.70 7.12 1.44
CA SER A 173 16.02 7.76 1.33
C SER A 173 16.32 8.25 -0.09
N ASP A 174 15.66 7.68 -1.09
CA ASP A 174 15.85 8.00 -2.51
C ASP A 174 14.50 8.34 -3.17
N VAL A 175 14.30 9.64 -3.44
CA VAL A 175 13.08 10.14 -4.08
C VAL A 175 13.44 10.95 -5.33
N GLU A 176 12.90 10.52 -6.45
CA GLU A 176 13.14 11.11 -7.75
C GLU A 176 11.88 11.77 -8.34
N ASN A 177 12.07 12.87 -9.06
CA ASN A 177 11.06 13.44 -9.94
C ASN A 177 11.40 13.02 -11.38
N LEU A 178 10.60 12.12 -11.94
CA LEU A 178 10.78 11.56 -13.28
C LEU A 178 10.17 12.45 -14.39
N GLY A 179 9.52 13.56 -14.01
CA GLY A 179 9.00 14.53 -14.95
C GLY A 179 7.47 14.48 -15.10
N LYS A 180 7.00 15.15 -16.16
CA LYS A 180 5.56 15.25 -16.46
C LYS A 180 5.18 14.25 -17.53
N GLU A 181 4.06 13.59 -17.31
CA GLU A 181 3.45 12.67 -18.28
C GLU A 181 1.92 12.70 -18.20
N THR A 182 1.27 11.93 -19.07
CA THR A 182 -0.19 11.82 -19.08
C THR A 182 -0.59 10.38 -18.72
N VAL A 183 -1.36 10.22 -17.65
CA VAL A 183 -1.88 8.94 -17.17
C VAL A 183 -3.40 8.98 -17.23
N ASN A 184 -4.01 8.01 -17.92
CA ASN A 184 -5.47 7.94 -18.10
C ASN A 184 -6.10 9.25 -18.62
N GLY A 185 -5.38 9.96 -19.54
CA GLY A 185 -5.80 11.25 -20.08
C GLY A 185 -5.62 12.44 -19.14
N LYS A 186 -5.10 12.25 -17.94
CA LYS A 186 -4.84 13.30 -16.94
C LYS A 186 -3.35 13.66 -16.91
N PRO A 187 -2.97 14.94 -17.04
CA PRO A 187 -1.57 15.34 -16.89
C PRO A 187 -1.15 15.21 -15.42
N ALA A 188 0.04 14.65 -15.18
CA ALA A 188 0.57 14.43 -13.86
C ALA A 188 2.08 14.61 -13.81
N THR A 189 2.64 14.82 -12.63
CA THR A 189 4.07 14.71 -12.35
C THR A 189 4.34 13.36 -11.72
N HIS A 190 5.28 12.62 -12.30
CA HIS A 190 5.67 11.31 -11.88
C HIS A 190 6.81 11.39 -10.87
N TYR A 191 6.62 10.77 -9.72
CA TYR A 191 7.62 10.60 -8.67
C TYR A 191 7.85 9.12 -8.41
N ARG A 192 9.08 8.77 -8.09
CA ARG A 192 9.48 7.44 -7.68
C ARG A 192 10.22 7.51 -6.36
N ALA A 193 9.93 6.58 -5.47
CA ALA A 193 10.60 6.42 -4.18
C ALA A 193 10.96 4.96 -3.98
N VAL A 194 12.11 4.69 -3.39
CA VAL A 194 12.53 3.36 -2.97
C VAL A 194 12.67 3.37 -1.45
N LEU A 195 11.95 2.45 -0.79
CA LEU A 195 12.12 2.16 0.63
C LEU A 195 12.98 0.90 0.72
N ASP A 196 14.19 1.04 1.20
CA ASP A 196 15.06 -0.09 1.49
C ASP A 196 14.68 -0.76 2.84
N GLU A 197 15.43 -1.77 3.26
CA GLU A 197 15.15 -2.50 4.50
C GLU A 197 15.21 -1.59 5.75
N GLU A 198 16.13 -0.60 5.77
CA GLU A 198 16.25 0.36 6.88
C GLU A 198 15.07 1.32 6.91
N ASP A 199 14.69 1.87 5.76
CA ASP A 199 13.54 2.78 5.60
C ASP A 199 12.23 2.07 5.91
N MET A 200 12.08 0.80 5.50
CA MET A 200 10.96 -0.06 5.87
C MET A 200 10.87 -0.30 7.37
N GLY A 201 12.01 -0.46 8.05
CA GLY A 201 12.06 -0.58 9.52
C GLY A 201 11.45 0.65 10.19
N LYS A 202 11.84 1.85 9.77
CA LYS A 202 11.29 3.13 10.28
C LYS A 202 9.80 3.29 9.98
N PHE A 203 9.37 2.88 8.81
CA PHE A 203 7.97 2.91 8.41
C PHE A 203 7.11 1.97 9.26
N LYS A 204 7.56 0.75 9.51
CA LYS A 204 6.89 -0.24 10.37
C LYS A 204 6.76 0.24 11.82
N GLU A 205 7.83 0.81 12.39
CA GLU A 205 7.79 1.40 13.73
C GLU A 205 6.73 2.50 13.85
N ALA A 206 6.56 3.30 12.79
CA ALA A 206 5.59 4.38 12.77
C ALA A 206 4.14 3.91 12.61
N LEU A 207 3.90 2.78 11.94
CA LEU A 207 2.57 2.20 11.74
C LEU A 207 2.13 1.23 12.86
N SER A 208 2.95 1.01 13.89
CA SER A 208 2.69 0.21 15.10
C SER A 208 1.74 -0.99 14.87
N GLY A 209 2.16 -2.00 14.11
CA GLY A 209 1.40 -3.25 13.95
C GLY A 209 1.36 -3.85 12.55
N ALA A 210 1.91 -3.17 11.56
CA ALA A 210 1.93 -3.59 10.15
C ALA A 210 2.91 -4.75 9.83
N ASP A 211 3.44 -5.44 10.84
CA ASP A 211 4.58 -6.36 10.69
C ASP A 211 4.32 -7.59 9.83
N SER A 212 3.08 -8.06 9.71
CA SER A 212 2.84 -9.36 9.09
C SER A 212 2.59 -9.28 7.57
N MET A 213 1.79 -8.33 7.10
CA MET A 213 1.44 -8.25 5.68
C MET A 213 2.58 -7.71 4.81
N LEU A 214 3.21 -6.60 5.21
CA LEU A 214 4.36 -6.04 4.48
C LEU A 214 5.53 -7.02 4.43
N ASN A 215 5.81 -7.74 5.51
CA ASN A 215 6.85 -8.77 5.53
C ASN A 215 6.53 -9.94 4.60
N SER A 216 5.28 -10.39 4.57
CA SER A 216 4.85 -11.49 3.72
C SER A 216 4.85 -11.10 2.24
N ALA A 217 4.44 -9.87 1.92
CA ALA A 217 4.37 -9.37 0.55
C ALA A 217 5.76 -9.01 -0.02
N SER A 218 6.63 -8.38 0.78
CA SER A 218 7.95 -7.92 0.30
C SER A 218 9.06 -8.96 0.40
N GLY A 219 8.84 -10.05 1.13
CA GLY A 219 9.90 -11.05 1.37
C GLY A 219 11.16 -10.47 2.03
N GLY A 220 11.05 -9.30 2.69
CA GLY A 220 12.17 -8.56 3.28
C GLY A 220 12.98 -7.71 2.30
N SER A 221 12.53 -7.59 1.04
CA SER A 221 13.16 -6.76 0.01
C SER A 221 12.72 -5.30 0.08
N SER A 222 13.34 -4.44 -0.73
CA SER A 222 12.91 -3.05 -0.90
C SER A 222 11.53 -2.96 -1.54
N ILE A 223 10.78 -1.89 -1.23
CA ILE A 223 9.53 -1.54 -1.90
C ILE A 223 9.80 -0.35 -2.81
N THR A 224 9.43 -0.46 -4.08
CA THR A 224 9.41 0.69 -4.99
C THR A 224 8.00 1.24 -5.05
N MET A 225 7.87 2.54 -4.80
CA MET A 225 6.62 3.28 -4.91
C MET A 225 6.72 4.31 -6.02
N GLU A 226 5.76 4.30 -6.92
CA GLU A 226 5.63 5.30 -7.97
C GLU A 226 4.29 6.01 -7.81
N ILE A 227 4.30 7.34 -7.85
CA ILE A 227 3.10 8.16 -7.70
C ILE A 227 3.03 9.23 -8.78
N TRP A 228 1.88 9.35 -9.40
CA TRP A 228 1.57 10.37 -10.39
C TRP A 228 0.63 11.40 -9.77
N VAL A 229 1.17 12.55 -9.44
CA VAL A 229 0.40 13.65 -8.82
C VAL A 229 -0.12 14.57 -9.91
N GLY A 230 -1.43 14.65 -10.01
CA GLY A 230 -2.16 15.47 -10.97
C GLY A 230 -2.55 16.85 -10.43
N ALA A 231 -3.61 17.42 -10.99
CA ALA A 231 -4.13 18.70 -10.57
C ALA A 231 -4.63 18.68 -9.11
N LYS A 232 -4.50 19.81 -8.40
CA LYS A 232 -4.93 20.01 -7.02
C LYS A 232 -4.21 19.12 -6.01
N ASP A 233 -2.98 18.71 -6.33
CA ASP A 233 -2.18 17.79 -5.52
C ASP A 233 -2.87 16.42 -5.28
N LEU A 234 -3.68 15.94 -6.22
CA LEU A 234 -4.36 14.65 -6.14
C LEU A 234 -3.63 13.58 -6.95
N PRO A 235 -3.39 12.41 -6.40
CA PRO A 235 -2.86 11.28 -7.17
C PRO A 235 -3.83 10.92 -8.30
N VAL A 236 -3.29 10.60 -9.45
CA VAL A 236 -4.02 9.97 -10.57
C VAL A 236 -3.68 8.49 -10.68
N ARG A 237 -2.50 8.10 -10.18
CA ARG A 237 -2.05 6.72 -10.05
C ARG A 237 -1.09 6.58 -8.89
N LEU A 238 -1.18 5.47 -8.20
CA LEU A 238 -0.19 4.95 -7.26
C LEU A 238 0.20 3.54 -7.70
N LYS A 239 1.50 3.23 -7.76
CA LYS A 239 1.99 1.89 -8.04
C LYS A 239 2.98 1.48 -6.96
N GLN A 240 2.82 0.28 -6.44
CA GLN A 240 3.67 -0.30 -5.42
C GLN A 240 4.20 -1.63 -5.94
N ASP A 241 5.51 -1.76 -5.95
CA ASP A 241 6.21 -2.98 -6.37
C ASP A 241 6.90 -3.59 -5.14
N PHE A 242 6.44 -4.76 -4.75
CA PHE A 242 6.93 -5.55 -3.64
C PHE A 242 7.87 -6.69 -4.10
N GLY A 243 8.27 -6.68 -5.36
CA GLY A 243 9.09 -7.71 -6.00
C GLY A 243 8.27 -8.90 -6.50
N ALA A 244 7.59 -9.65 -5.63
CA ALA A 244 6.74 -10.77 -6.03
C ALA A 244 5.33 -10.33 -6.46
N MET A 245 4.92 -9.14 -6.04
CA MET A 245 3.59 -8.57 -6.28
C MET A 245 3.71 -7.10 -6.67
N THR A 246 2.91 -6.68 -7.64
CA THR A 246 2.75 -5.27 -7.99
C THR A 246 1.30 -4.88 -7.84
N VAL A 247 1.02 -3.78 -7.13
CA VAL A 247 -0.31 -3.20 -6.98
C VAL A 247 -0.33 -1.85 -7.68
N THR A 248 -1.27 -1.66 -8.60
CA THR A 248 -1.52 -0.38 -9.27
C THR A 248 -2.92 0.09 -8.93
N MET A 249 -3.04 1.34 -8.46
CA MET A 249 -4.30 2.00 -8.15
C MET A 249 -4.46 3.22 -9.05
N ASP A 250 -5.48 3.25 -9.88
CA ASP A 250 -5.88 4.38 -10.70
C ASP A 250 -7.06 5.10 -10.06
N PHE A 251 -6.91 6.41 -9.81
CA PHE A 251 -7.93 7.21 -9.11
C PHE A 251 -8.75 8.03 -10.08
N ASP A 252 -10.08 8.00 -9.91
CA ASP A 252 -10.96 8.77 -10.77
C ASP A 252 -11.72 9.87 -10.02
N LYS A 253 -12.73 9.56 -9.25
CA LYS A 253 -13.53 10.55 -8.53
C LYS A 253 -13.12 10.58 -7.05
N TRP A 254 -12.87 11.77 -6.54
CA TRP A 254 -12.43 12.02 -5.18
C TRP A 254 -13.52 12.64 -4.32
N GLY A 255 -13.72 12.12 -3.10
CA GLY A 255 -14.52 12.77 -2.06
C GLY A 255 -16.03 12.82 -2.29
N ALA A 256 -16.56 12.14 -3.30
CA ALA A 256 -17.97 12.16 -3.66
C ALA A 256 -18.59 10.74 -3.72
N THR A 257 -18.15 9.88 -2.82
CA THR A 257 -18.60 8.49 -2.78
C THR A 257 -19.76 8.33 -1.77
N LYS A 258 -20.57 7.29 -1.99
CA LYS A 258 -21.64 6.92 -1.05
C LYS A 258 -21.02 6.22 0.16
N ASP A 259 -21.68 6.33 1.31
CA ASP A 259 -21.35 5.53 2.47
C ASP A 259 -21.44 4.03 2.14
N ILE A 260 -20.41 3.30 2.53
CA ILE A 260 -20.35 1.85 2.37
C ILE A 260 -20.92 1.25 3.66
N VAL A 261 -21.99 0.47 3.53
CA VAL A 261 -22.69 -0.12 4.66
C VAL A 261 -22.80 -1.63 4.49
N ALA A 262 -22.74 -2.37 5.59
CA ALA A 262 -22.92 -3.81 5.60
C ALA A 262 -24.31 -4.21 5.08
N PRO A 263 -24.42 -5.36 4.40
CA PRO A 263 -25.70 -5.89 3.96
C PRO A 263 -26.65 -6.20 5.14
N PRO A 264 -27.97 -6.26 4.90
CA PRO A 264 -28.95 -6.65 5.93
C PRO A 264 -28.60 -8.01 6.55
N ALA A 265 -28.59 -8.11 7.87
CA ALA A 265 -28.12 -9.30 8.58
C ALA A 265 -28.93 -10.58 8.26
N ASP A 266 -30.19 -10.46 7.87
CA ASP A 266 -31.04 -11.58 7.46
C ASP A 266 -30.64 -12.17 6.10
N GLN A 267 -29.94 -11.39 5.26
CA GLN A 267 -29.41 -11.82 3.95
C GLN A 267 -27.98 -12.39 4.05
N VAL A 268 -27.32 -12.33 5.21
CA VAL A 268 -25.91 -12.69 5.38
C VAL A 268 -25.77 -14.09 5.98
N GLY A 269 -24.95 -14.94 5.36
CA GLY A 269 -24.41 -16.18 5.94
C GLY A 269 -22.96 -15.97 6.33
N ASP A 270 -22.60 -16.35 7.57
CA ASP A 270 -21.25 -16.14 8.12
C ASP A 270 -20.43 -17.43 8.00
N LEU A 271 -19.30 -17.38 7.28
CA LEU A 271 -18.34 -18.48 7.13
C LEU A 271 -17.02 -18.23 7.87
N THR A 272 -16.99 -17.26 8.78
CA THR A 272 -15.76 -16.89 9.51
C THR A 272 -15.13 -18.08 10.22
N GLN A 273 -15.95 -18.92 10.87
CA GLN A 273 -15.43 -20.06 11.62
C GLN A 273 -14.91 -21.16 10.70
N GLU A 274 -15.60 -21.44 9.60
CA GLU A 274 -15.18 -22.43 8.61
C GLU A 274 -13.83 -22.06 7.98
N VAL A 275 -13.61 -20.79 7.71
CA VAL A 275 -12.32 -20.28 7.17
C VAL A 275 -11.22 -20.40 8.23
N LYS A 276 -11.48 -20.05 9.49
CA LYS A 276 -10.52 -20.21 10.59
C LYS A 276 -10.12 -21.68 10.77
N ASP A 277 -11.10 -22.59 10.77
CA ASP A 277 -10.87 -24.03 10.95
C ASP A 277 -10.07 -24.62 9.76
N ALA A 278 -10.32 -24.16 8.52
CA ALA A 278 -9.57 -24.57 7.34
C ALA A 278 -8.11 -24.05 7.38
N GLY A 279 -7.88 -22.84 7.84
CA GLY A 279 -6.54 -22.24 7.99
C GLY A 279 -5.67 -22.98 9.02
N VAL A 280 -6.27 -23.45 10.11
CA VAL A 280 -5.56 -24.22 11.16
C VAL A 280 -5.09 -25.60 10.66
N GLN A 281 -5.75 -26.16 9.62
CA GLN A 281 -5.39 -27.50 9.08
C GLN A 281 -4.21 -27.45 8.08
N GLN A 282 -3.82 -26.26 7.63
CA GLN A 282 -2.74 -26.08 6.63
C GLN A 282 -1.41 -25.62 7.24
N GLY A 283 -1.35 -25.31 8.53
CA GLY A 283 -0.16 -24.92 9.30
C GLY A 283 0.33 -26.02 10.22
#